data_f47eee7ef612575812c37fb9447b67db
#
_entry.id   f47eee7ef612575812c37fb9447b67db
#
_cell.length_a   1.000
_cell.length_b   1.000
_cell.length_c   1.000
_cell.angle_alpha   90.00
_cell.angle_beta   90.00
_cell.angle_gamma   90.00
#
_symmetry.space_group_name_H-M   'P 1'
#
loop_
_entity.id
_entity.type
_entity.pdbx_description
1 polymer ?
#
loop_
_entity_poly.entity_id
_entity_poly.type
_entity_poly.pdbx_seq_one_letter_code
_entity_poly.pdbx_strand_id
1 'polypeptide(L)'
;MQQPQTIPPRVEMINITKTYGSIRSLRGVNLELAPGEVLGLVGDNGAGKSTLTKVLSGAVIPTSGTIRIDGEQHQFTNPADSRRCHIEMVYQDLSLCDTVDVAGNLFMGREPMKSVLGIPFLDEAKMHADAREMLKGLGISIPIPACWSATSPAVSARPLPSPARRPLTPRC
;
A
#
# COMPACT_ATOMS: atom_id res chain seq x y z
N MET A 1 34.61 -5.15 31.34
CA MET A 1 34.10 -3.99 30.59
C MET A 1 33.11 -4.55 29.59
N GLN A 2 31.79 -4.42 29.86
CA GLN A 2 30.74 -4.79 28.90
C GLN A 2 30.74 -3.72 27.83
N GLN A 3 30.93 -4.14 26.55
CA GLN A 3 30.73 -3.25 25.42
C GLN A 3 29.26 -2.80 25.43
N PRO A 4 28.96 -1.52 25.15
CA PRO A 4 27.59 -1.07 25.01
C PRO A 4 26.93 -1.92 23.90
N GLN A 5 25.84 -2.61 24.21
CA GLN A 5 25.03 -3.29 23.21
C GLN A 5 24.43 -2.20 22.32
N THR A 6 25.05 -1.97 21.19
CA THR A 6 24.50 -1.11 20.15
C THR A 6 23.25 -1.78 19.61
N ILE A 7 22.09 -1.19 19.90
CA ILE A 7 20.82 -1.63 19.33
C ILE A 7 20.96 -1.49 17.80
N PRO A 8 20.73 -2.57 17.05
CA PRO A 8 20.85 -2.48 15.58
C PRO A 8 19.83 -1.48 15.04
N PRO A 9 20.15 -0.82 13.92
CA PRO A 9 19.20 0.05 13.23
C PRO A 9 17.92 -0.73 12.87
N ARG A 10 16.77 -0.07 12.94
CA ARG A 10 15.50 -0.64 12.51
C ARG A 10 15.51 -0.95 11.02
N VAL A 11 16.09 -0.05 10.23
CA VAL A 11 16.28 -0.21 8.78
C VAL A 11 17.69 0.21 8.42
N GLU A 12 18.36 -0.60 7.65
CA GLU A 12 19.66 -0.28 7.06
C GLU A 12 19.66 -0.64 5.57
N MET A 13 19.94 0.32 4.74
CA MET A 13 20.08 0.16 3.30
C MET A 13 21.53 0.47 2.92
N ILE A 14 22.24 -0.51 2.36
CA ILE A 14 23.68 -0.42 2.12
C ILE A 14 23.94 -0.47 0.62
N ASN A 15 24.57 0.57 0.10
CA ASN A 15 25.00 0.67 -1.30
C ASN A 15 23.90 0.33 -2.32
N ILE A 16 22.69 0.82 -2.07
CA ILE A 16 21.53 0.54 -2.93
C ILE A 16 21.68 1.24 -4.27
N THR A 17 21.63 0.45 -5.34
CA THR A 17 21.61 0.96 -6.71
C THR A 17 20.31 0.58 -7.41
N LYS A 18 19.85 1.44 -8.32
CA LYS A 18 18.75 1.11 -9.22
C LYS A 18 18.96 1.76 -10.57
N THR A 19 18.89 0.93 -11.61
CA THR A 19 19.01 1.37 -13.00
C THR A 19 17.76 0.94 -13.77
N TYR A 20 17.20 1.85 -14.57
CA TYR A 20 16.11 1.62 -15.50
C TYR A 20 16.62 1.86 -16.92
N GLY A 21 16.93 0.79 -17.67
CA GLY A 21 17.61 0.91 -18.95
C GLY A 21 18.94 1.65 -18.80
N SER A 22 19.10 2.80 -19.44
CA SER A 22 20.29 3.64 -19.34
C SER A 22 20.27 4.63 -18.15
N ILE A 23 19.14 4.77 -17.46
CA ILE A 23 18.97 5.79 -16.39
C ILE A 23 19.32 5.18 -15.04
N ARG A 24 20.34 5.71 -14.38
CA ARG A 24 20.70 5.39 -13.00
C ARG A 24 19.89 6.26 -12.03
N SER A 25 18.85 5.67 -11.42
CA SER A 25 17.98 6.34 -10.44
C SER A 25 18.61 6.37 -9.04
N LEU A 26 19.27 5.29 -8.63
CA LEU A 26 20.02 5.21 -7.37
C LEU A 26 21.49 4.84 -7.67
N ARG A 27 22.43 5.51 -7.01
CA ARG A 27 23.87 5.41 -7.30
C ARG A 27 24.69 4.99 -6.07
N GLY A 28 24.24 3.94 -5.38
CA GLY A 28 24.92 3.47 -4.17
C GLY A 28 24.49 4.27 -2.92
N VAL A 29 23.18 4.36 -2.71
CA VAL A 29 22.61 5.08 -1.58
C VAL A 29 22.73 4.25 -0.31
N ASN A 30 23.20 4.90 0.78
CA ASN A 30 23.14 4.34 2.12
C ASN A 30 22.09 5.12 2.92
N LEU A 31 21.32 4.40 3.72
CA LEU A 31 20.31 4.95 4.62
C LEU A 31 20.27 4.10 5.87
N GLU A 32 20.21 4.75 7.01
CA GLU A 32 20.06 4.12 8.30
C GLU A 32 18.91 4.79 9.05
N LEU A 33 18.07 4.02 9.73
CA LEU A 33 16.96 4.50 10.53
C LEU A 33 16.99 3.78 11.87
N ALA A 34 17.18 4.51 12.95
CA ALA A 34 17.16 3.97 14.31
C ALA A 34 15.72 3.67 14.78
N PRO A 35 15.53 2.80 15.77
CA PRO A 35 14.23 2.59 16.39
C PRO A 35 13.66 3.90 16.95
N GLY A 36 12.38 4.20 16.61
CA GLY A 36 11.69 5.41 17.07
C GLY A 36 12.12 6.71 16.36
N GLU A 37 13.01 6.64 15.39
CA GLU A 37 13.46 7.80 14.63
C GLU A 37 12.46 8.19 13.53
N VAL A 38 12.39 9.49 13.23
CA VAL A 38 11.69 10.04 12.07
C VAL A 38 12.71 10.63 11.12
N LEU A 39 12.85 10.02 9.94
CA LEU A 39 13.82 10.43 8.93
C LEU A 39 13.15 11.17 7.76
N GLY A 40 13.57 12.41 7.51
CA GLY A 40 13.10 13.18 6.37
C GLY A 40 14.00 13.01 5.13
N LEU A 41 13.44 12.56 4.01
CA LEU A 41 14.13 12.49 2.71
C LEU A 41 13.89 13.77 1.92
N VAL A 42 14.90 14.61 1.80
CA VAL A 42 14.87 15.87 1.06
C VAL A 42 15.77 15.81 -0.17
N GLY A 43 15.47 16.61 -1.18
CA GLY A 43 16.23 16.69 -2.43
C GLY A 43 15.35 17.05 -3.62
N ASP A 44 15.96 17.35 -4.75
CA ASP A 44 15.30 17.79 -5.97
C ASP A 44 14.41 16.71 -6.60
N ASN A 45 13.56 17.14 -7.55
CA ASN A 45 12.79 16.20 -8.36
C ASN A 45 13.75 15.36 -9.22
N GLY A 46 13.55 14.05 -9.22
CA GLY A 46 14.46 13.10 -9.87
C GLY A 46 15.65 12.63 -9.03
N ALA A 47 15.86 13.14 -7.80
CA ALA A 47 16.95 12.71 -6.91
C ALA A 47 16.87 11.23 -6.44
N GLY A 48 15.83 10.48 -6.84
CA GLY A 48 15.67 9.08 -6.49
C GLY A 48 14.91 8.81 -5.20
N LYS A 49 14.37 9.82 -4.49
CA LYS A 49 13.64 9.66 -3.22
C LYS A 49 12.54 8.61 -3.31
N SER A 50 11.63 8.77 -4.27
CA SER A 50 10.53 7.82 -4.49
C SER A 50 11.00 6.44 -4.94
N THR A 51 12.14 6.34 -5.63
CA THR A 51 12.72 5.06 -5.99
C THR A 51 13.27 4.35 -4.75
N LEU A 52 13.93 5.09 -3.85
CA LEU A 52 14.48 4.53 -2.61
C LEU A 52 13.36 3.99 -1.70
N THR A 53 12.28 4.75 -1.50
CA THR A 53 11.14 4.29 -0.71
C THR A 53 10.42 3.10 -1.36
N LYS A 54 10.30 3.08 -2.70
CA LYS A 54 9.76 1.92 -3.43
C LYS A 54 10.65 0.68 -3.33
N VAL A 55 11.97 0.83 -3.24
CA VAL A 55 12.90 -0.28 -2.98
C VAL A 55 12.67 -0.84 -1.57
N LEU A 56 12.56 0.03 -0.57
CA LEU A 56 12.31 -0.38 0.82
C LEU A 56 10.96 -1.06 0.98
N SER A 57 9.92 -0.61 0.26
CA SER A 57 8.59 -1.22 0.30
C SER A 57 8.47 -2.50 -0.56
N GLY A 58 9.51 -2.92 -1.25
CA GLY A 58 9.47 -4.09 -2.14
C GLY A 58 8.71 -3.88 -3.44
N ALA A 59 8.23 -2.66 -3.72
CA ALA A 59 7.56 -2.33 -4.98
C ALA A 59 8.56 -2.24 -6.16
N VAL A 60 9.84 -2.06 -5.88
CA VAL A 60 10.92 -2.02 -6.85
C VAL A 60 12.10 -2.85 -6.34
N ILE A 61 12.54 -3.82 -7.12
CA ILE A 61 13.73 -4.63 -6.80
C ILE A 61 14.98 -3.78 -7.11
N PRO A 62 15.92 -3.60 -6.18
CA PRO A 62 17.17 -2.91 -6.44
C PRO A 62 18.02 -3.67 -7.47
N THR A 63 18.91 -2.96 -8.18
CA THR A 63 19.89 -3.60 -9.08
C THR A 63 20.99 -4.25 -8.27
N SER A 64 21.44 -3.59 -7.20
CA SER A 64 22.41 -4.13 -6.23
C SER A 64 22.26 -3.42 -4.89
N GLY A 65 22.93 -3.93 -3.87
CA GLY A 65 22.93 -3.43 -2.50
C GLY A 65 22.24 -4.40 -1.55
N THR A 66 22.25 -4.08 -0.28
CA THR A 66 21.73 -4.91 0.81
C THR A 66 20.73 -4.12 1.64
N ILE A 67 19.64 -4.77 2.00
CA ILE A 67 18.65 -4.22 2.95
C ILE A 67 18.71 -5.09 4.20
N ARG A 68 18.80 -4.45 5.37
CA ARG A 68 18.70 -5.12 6.66
C ARG A 68 17.58 -4.50 7.47
N ILE A 69 16.85 -5.34 8.17
CA ILE A 69 15.80 -4.96 9.12
C ILE A 69 16.16 -5.59 10.45
N ASP A 70 16.27 -4.78 11.50
CA ASP A 70 16.70 -5.21 12.83
C ASP A 70 18.02 -6.02 12.81
N GLY A 71 18.94 -5.65 11.89
CA GLY A 71 20.22 -6.32 11.69
C GLY A 71 20.18 -7.56 10.80
N GLU A 72 19.02 -8.12 10.46
CA GLU A 72 18.87 -9.27 9.58
C GLU A 72 18.76 -8.85 8.11
N GLN A 73 19.45 -9.57 7.24
CA GLN A 73 19.43 -9.29 5.79
C GLN A 73 18.15 -9.83 5.15
N HIS A 74 17.48 -8.98 4.38
CA HIS A 74 16.29 -9.31 3.64
C HIS A 74 16.43 -9.02 2.14
N GLN A 75 15.71 -9.80 1.33
CA GLN A 75 15.53 -9.55 -0.10
C GLN A 75 14.04 -9.41 -0.38
N PHE A 76 13.62 -8.20 -0.75
CA PHE A 76 12.24 -7.93 -1.11
C PHE A 76 12.06 -8.12 -2.62
N THR A 77 11.22 -9.07 -3.00
CA THR A 77 10.86 -9.34 -4.40
C THR A 77 9.47 -8.81 -4.75
N ASN A 78 8.69 -8.53 -3.73
CA ASN A 78 7.32 -8.00 -3.83
C ASN A 78 6.94 -7.26 -2.54
N PRO A 79 5.87 -6.44 -2.55
CA PRO A 79 5.43 -5.71 -1.35
C PRO A 79 4.95 -6.59 -0.19
N ALA A 80 4.61 -7.87 -0.43
CA ALA A 80 4.23 -8.76 0.65
C ALA A 80 5.44 -9.14 1.53
N ASP A 81 6.65 -9.19 0.94
CA ASP A 81 7.87 -9.48 1.69
C ASP A 81 8.19 -8.34 2.67
N SER A 82 8.09 -7.08 2.24
CA SER A 82 8.33 -5.92 3.12
C SER A 82 7.27 -5.81 4.24
N ARG A 83 6.01 -6.14 3.92
CA ARG A 83 4.93 -6.16 4.92
C ARG A 83 5.15 -7.19 6.02
N ARG A 84 5.78 -8.35 5.72
CA ARG A 84 6.17 -9.32 6.76
C ARG A 84 7.20 -8.76 7.74
N CYS A 85 7.98 -7.78 7.31
CA CYS A 85 8.90 -7.01 8.15
C CYS A 85 8.24 -5.76 8.76
N HIS A 86 6.91 -5.65 8.73
CA HIS A 86 6.13 -4.51 9.23
C HIS A 86 6.48 -3.18 8.55
N ILE A 87 6.86 -3.21 7.26
CA ILE A 87 7.10 -2.02 6.45
C ILE A 87 5.87 -1.78 5.59
N GLU A 88 5.22 -0.64 5.80
CA GLU A 88 4.08 -0.19 5.01
C GLU A 88 4.43 1.12 4.28
N MET A 89 3.91 1.28 3.09
CA MET A 89 4.12 2.48 2.27
C MET A 89 2.79 3.16 1.99
N VAL A 90 2.73 4.46 2.32
CA VAL A 90 1.62 5.31 1.91
C VAL A 90 2.04 6.06 0.65
N TYR A 91 1.30 5.88 -0.42
CA TYR A 91 1.54 6.58 -1.68
C TYR A 91 0.95 7.99 -1.62
N GLN A 92 1.57 8.91 -2.37
CA GLN A 92 1.13 10.30 -2.48
C GLN A 92 -0.27 10.40 -3.12
N ASP A 93 -0.53 9.56 -4.11
CA ASP A 93 -1.87 9.40 -4.68
C ASP A 93 -2.59 8.30 -3.87
N LEU A 94 -3.56 8.72 -3.07
CA LEU A 94 -4.49 7.81 -2.43
C LEU A 94 -5.40 7.23 -3.52
N SER A 95 -4.88 6.23 -4.24
CA SER A 95 -5.61 5.54 -5.31
C SER A 95 -6.73 4.70 -4.71
N LEU A 96 -7.80 5.36 -4.27
CA LEU A 96 -9.04 4.66 -3.94
C LEU A 96 -9.67 4.19 -5.24
N CYS A 97 -10.10 2.95 -5.26
CA CYS A 97 -10.84 2.38 -6.37
C CYS A 97 -12.31 2.77 -6.24
N ASP A 98 -12.77 3.71 -7.07
CA ASP A 98 -14.13 4.24 -7.05
C ASP A 98 -15.22 3.18 -7.33
N THR A 99 -14.83 2.06 -7.95
CA THR A 99 -15.73 0.94 -8.28
C THR A 99 -15.84 -0.08 -7.17
N VAL A 100 -15.05 0.06 -6.11
CA VAL A 100 -14.99 -0.85 -4.96
C VAL A 100 -15.44 -0.10 -3.72
N ASP A 101 -16.14 -0.76 -2.84
CA ASP A 101 -16.61 -0.19 -1.58
C ASP A 101 -15.47 0.10 -0.59
N VAL A 102 -15.82 0.68 0.55
CA VAL A 102 -14.86 1.05 1.61
C VAL A 102 -14.13 -0.19 2.14
N ALA A 103 -14.84 -1.30 2.36
CA ALA A 103 -14.24 -2.52 2.87
C ALA A 103 -13.27 -3.14 1.86
N GLY A 104 -13.66 -3.21 0.59
CA GLY A 104 -12.79 -3.69 -0.48
C GLY A 104 -11.55 -2.80 -0.68
N ASN A 105 -11.66 -1.49 -0.56
CA ASN A 105 -10.52 -0.58 -0.59
C ASN A 105 -9.58 -0.80 0.60
N LEU A 106 -10.11 -1.00 1.82
CA LEU A 106 -9.32 -1.24 3.03
C LEU A 106 -8.57 -2.58 2.97
N PHE A 107 -9.17 -3.58 2.36
CA PHE A 107 -8.61 -4.94 2.29
C PHE A 107 -7.98 -5.29 0.94
N MET A 108 -7.84 -4.34 0.02
CA MET A 108 -7.27 -4.57 -1.30
C MET A 108 -5.89 -5.25 -1.23
N GLY A 109 -5.79 -6.45 -1.84
CA GLY A 109 -4.58 -7.29 -1.82
C GLY A 109 -4.29 -8.01 -0.49
N ARG A 110 -5.25 -8.01 0.45
CA ARG A 110 -5.23 -8.76 1.73
C ARG A 110 -6.63 -9.18 2.18
N GLU A 111 -7.46 -9.50 1.19
CA GLU A 111 -8.84 -9.86 1.42
C GLU A 111 -8.92 -11.13 2.31
N PRO A 112 -9.79 -11.14 3.35
CA PRO A 112 -9.99 -12.33 4.17
C PRO A 112 -10.64 -13.43 3.34
N MET A 113 -10.05 -14.62 3.40
CA MET A 113 -10.53 -15.79 2.65
C MET A 113 -11.13 -16.81 3.61
N LYS A 114 -12.23 -17.43 3.20
CA LYS A 114 -12.80 -18.60 3.85
C LYS A 114 -12.70 -19.82 2.94
N SER A 115 -12.47 -20.98 3.53
CA SER A 115 -12.44 -22.24 2.79
C SER A 115 -13.82 -22.89 2.81
N VAL A 116 -14.37 -23.18 1.63
CA VAL A 116 -15.61 -23.94 1.46
C VAL A 116 -15.29 -25.16 0.62
N LEU A 117 -15.42 -26.34 1.18
CA LEU A 117 -15.06 -27.62 0.54
C LEU A 117 -13.62 -27.66 -0.01
N GLY A 118 -12.66 -26.98 0.67
CA GLY A 118 -11.28 -26.92 0.25
C GLY A 118 -10.97 -25.84 -0.80
N ILE A 119 -11.97 -25.11 -1.28
CA ILE A 119 -11.81 -24.02 -2.26
C ILE A 119 -11.80 -22.68 -1.49
N PRO A 120 -10.80 -21.79 -1.74
CA PRO A 120 -10.78 -20.48 -1.11
C PRO A 120 -11.80 -19.54 -1.76
N PHE A 121 -12.67 -18.95 -0.93
CA PHE A 121 -13.62 -17.91 -1.32
C PHE A 121 -13.39 -16.65 -0.50
N LEU A 122 -13.74 -15.51 -1.06
CA LEU A 122 -13.74 -14.23 -0.34
C LEU A 122 -14.74 -14.27 0.83
N ASP A 123 -14.31 -13.87 2.02
CA ASP A 123 -15.18 -13.72 3.18
C ASP A 123 -15.63 -12.26 3.33
N GLU A 124 -16.60 -11.88 2.51
CA GLU A 124 -17.16 -10.51 2.51
C GLU A 124 -17.73 -10.12 3.87
N ALA A 125 -18.41 -11.05 4.56
CA ALA A 125 -19.01 -10.76 5.85
C ALA A 125 -17.95 -10.38 6.90
N LYS A 126 -16.86 -11.13 6.96
CA LYS A 126 -15.72 -10.83 7.81
C LYS A 126 -15.05 -9.53 7.40
N MET A 127 -14.81 -9.33 6.10
CA MET A 127 -14.19 -8.11 5.57
C MET A 127 -14.95 -6.85 5.97
N HIS A 128 -16.28 -6.86 5.86
CA HIS A 128 -17.11 -5.73 6.28
C HIS A 128 -17.16 -5.53 7.80
N ALA A 129 -17.13 -6.63 8.58
CA ALA A 129 -17.08 -6.53 10.04
C ALA A 129 -15.78 -5.91 10.52
N ASP A 130 -14.65 -6.41 10.01
CA ASP A 130 -13.32 -5.93 10.35
C ASP A 130 -13.12 -4.47 9.90
N ALA A 131 -13.62 -4.10 8.71
CA ALA A 131 -13.58 -2.71 8.22
C ALA A 131 -14.32 -1.75 9.16
N ARG A 132 -15.52 -2.13 9.65
CA ARG A 132 -16.27 -1.31 10.61
C ARG A 132 -15.51 -1.13 11.92
N GLU A 133 -14.91 -2.18 12.43
CA GLU A 133 -14.14 -2.14 13.67
C GLU A 133 -12.92 -1.22 13.53
N MET A 134 -12.18 -1.34 12.42
CA MET A 134 -11.04 -0.45 12.12
C MET A 134 -11.46 1.01 12.05
N LEU A 135 -12.53 1.34 11.33
CA LEU A 135 -13.04 2.72 11.19
C LEU A 135 -13.53 3.27 12.53
N LYS A 136 -14.22 2.45 13.32
CA LYS A 136 -14.66 2.82 14.66
C LYS A 136 -13.47 3.12 15.58
N GLY A 137 -12.41 2.33 15.52
CA GLY A 137 -11.17 2.56 16.27
C GLY A 137 -10.49 3.90 15.92
N LEU A 138 -10.67 4.38 14.68
CA LEU A 138 -10.19 5.67 14.20
C LEU A 138 -11.17 6.85 14.48
N GLY A 139 -12.30 6.59 15.15
CA GLY A 139 -13.35 7.61 15.37
C GLY A 139 -14.10 8.03 14.11
N ILE A 140 -13.99 7.26 13.03
CA ILE A 140 -14.63 7.54 11.75
C ILE A 140 -15.97 6.78 11.69
N SER A 141 -17.08 7.50 11.63
CA SER A 141 -18.40 6.94 11.41
C SER A 141 -18.83 7.16 9.96
N ILE A 142 -18.69 6.11 9.15
CA ILE A 142 -19.22 6.12 7.78
C ILE A 142 -20.56 5.40 7.80
N PRO A 143 -21.66 6.02 7.34
CA PRO A 143 -22.92 5.31 7.14
C PRO A 143 -22.73 4.31 6.01
N ILE A 144 -22.47 3.04 6.35
CA ILE A 144 -22.45 1.94 5.36
C ILE A 144 -23.92 1.62 5.09
N PRO A 145 -24.39 1.78 3.84
CA PRO A 145 -25.76 1.43 3.51
C PRO A 145 -26.07 -0.01 3.90
N ALA A 146 -27.16 -0.24 4.61
CA ALA A 146 -27.57 -1.57 5.08
C ALA A 146 -27.96 -2.53 3.94
N CYS A 147 -27.94 -2.09 2.69
CA CYS A 147 -28.28 -2.88 1.52
C CYS A 147 -27.18 -3.87 1.06
N TRP A 148 -26.06 -3.96 1.77
CA TRP A 148 -24.98 -4.92 1.50
C TRP A 148 -24.98 -6.07 2.50
N SER A 149 -26.14 -6.41 3.05
CA SER A 149 -26.31 -7.70 3.70
C SER A 149 -26.38 -8.80 2.62
N ALA A 150 -25.58 -9.82 2.81
CA ALA A 150 -25.32 -10.99 1.97
C ALA A 150 -26.58 -11.70 1.44
N THR A 151 -27.31 -11.09 0.53
CA THR A 151 -28.30 -11.80 -0.29
C THR A 151 -28.70 -10.90 -1.46
N SER A 152 -27.85 -10.78 -2.45
CA SER A 152 -28.33 -10.31 -3.75
C SER A 152 -27.58 -11.05 -4.85
N PRO A 153 -28.20 -12.05 -5.47
CA PRO A 153 -27.78 -12.53 -6.77
C PRO A 153 -28.41 -11.60 -7.78
N ALA A 154 -27.76 -10.54 -8.15
CA ALA A 154 -28.06 -9.86 -9.41
C ALA A 154 -27.00 -8.78 -9.65
N VAL A 155 -26.00 -9.14 -10.41
CA VAL A 155 -25.44 -8.20 -11.36
C VAL A 155 -26.56 -7.91 -12.37
N SER A 156 -27.48 -7.07 -12.00
CA SER A 156 -28.41 -6.46 -12.92
C SER A 156 -27.75 -5.18 -13.41
N ALA A 157 -27.28 -5.24 -14.66
CA ALA A 157 -26.81 -4.09 -15.40
C ALA A 157 -27.88 -2.97 -15.31
N ARG A 158 -27.66 -1.98 -14.46
CA ARG A 158 -28.36 -0.71 -14.60
C ARG A 158 -27.74 0.00 -15.78
N PRO A 159 -28.53 0.34 -16.81
CA PRO A 159 -28.04 1.19 -17.87
C PRO A 159 -27.67 2.55 -17.27
N LEU A 160 -26.48 3.03 -17.61
CA LEU A 160 -26.03 4.38 -17.29
C LEU A 160 -27.07 5.39 -17.77
N PRO A 161 -27.44 6.40 -16.96
CA PRO A 161 -28.29 7.47 -17.45
C PRO A 161 -27.55 8.17 -18.61
N SER A 162 -28.20 8.19 -19.75
CA SER A 162 -27.76 8.92 -20.93
C SER A 162 -27.46 10.38 -20.57
N PRO A 163 -26.35 10.97 -21.03
CA PRO A 163 -26.06 12.38 -20.75
C PRO A 163 -27.17 13.24 -21.38
N ALA A 164 -27.94 13.88 -20.51
CA ALA A 164 -28.97 14.82 -20.94
C ALA A 164 -28.32 15.91 -21.82
N ARG A 165 -28.71 15.96 -23.06
CA ARG A 165 -28.36 17.04 -23.98
C ARG A 165 -28.88 18.35 -23.40
N ARG A 166 -27.97 19.25 -23.01
CA ARG A 166 -28.34 20.64 -22.72
C ARG A 166 -28.87 21.31 -23.98
N PRO A 167 -30.03 21.93 -23.93
CA PRO A 167 -30.49 22.73 -25.07
C PRO A 167 -29.58 23.95 -25.24
N LEU A 168 -29.08 24.15 -26.45
CA LEU A 168 -28.38 25.35 -26.85
C LEU A 168 -29.40 26.49 -26.87
N THR A 169 -29.27 27.45 -25.99
CA THR A 169 -29.97 28.72 -26.08
C THR A 169 -29.28 29.59 -27.15
N PRO A 170 -29.98 30.10 -28.17
CA PRO A 170 -29.38 31.06 -29.08
C PRO A 170 -29.20 32.40 -28.38
N ARG A 171 -27.99 32.95 -28.47
CA ARG A 171 -27.75 34.37 -28.15
C ARG A 171 -28.21 35.23 -29.33
N CYS A 172 -29.13 36.15 -29.07
CA CYS A 172 -29.27 37.38 -29.83
C CYS A 172 -28.15 38.35 -29.51
#